data_3b673d5ad05f1ccd4cc3a7871e0d6366
#
_entry.id   3b673d5ad05f1ccd4cc3a7871e0d6366
#
_cell.length_a   1.000
_cell.length_b   1.000
_cell.length_c   1.000
_cell.angle_alpha   90.00
_cell.angle_beta   90.00
_cell.angle_gamma   90.00
#
_symmetry.space_group_name_H-M   'P 1'
#
loop_
_entity.id
_entity.type
_entity.pdbx_description
1 polymer ?
#
loop_
_entity_poly.entity_id
_entity_poly.type
_entity_poly.pdbx_seq_one_letter_code
_entity_poly.pdbx_strand_id
1 'polypeptide(L)'
;MLVSAMTLIDAKQYDFARDRRRRIQIISALIVILVLGWLLWSHRNWPEERVVNQFFAAIQKQDYETAYGIWMHDPQWKQHPEKYSQYPFNEFHRDWGPGGEWGLVKSYKIYGSATPKGGGSGVVVEVIVNDRAEHARVWVQKADKTLSFSPF
;
A
#
# COMPACT_ATOMS: atom_id res chain seq x y z
N MET A 1 -23.86 -78.90 13.59
CA MET A 1 -24.09 -77.48 13.88
C MET A 1 -22.78 -76.73 13.75
N LEU A 2 -22.55 -76.09 12.62
CA LEU A 2 -21.39 -75.27 12.38
C LEU A 2 -21.68 -73.84 12.89
N VAL A 3 -21.05 -73.49 13.99
CA VAL A 3 -21.06 -72.10 14.49
C VAL A 3 -20.14 -71.31 13.60
N SER A 4 -20.69 -70.50 12.76
CA SER A 4 -19.96 -69.57 11.90
C SER A 4 -19.24 -68.56 12.81
N ALA A 5 -17.94 -68.71 12.92
CA ALA A 5 -17.11 -67.68 13.57
C ALA A 5 -17.14 -66.43 12.73
N MET A 6 -17.92 -65.48 13.19
CA MET A 6 -17.99 -64.15 12.64
C MET A 6 -16.64 -63.46 12.90
N THR A 7 -15.79 -63.43 11.90
CA THR A 7 -14.45 -62.85 11.98
C THR A 7 -14.59 -61.33 12.11
N LEU A 8 -14.31 -60.83 13.27
CA LEU A 8 -14.10 -59.38 13.59
C LEU A 8 -12.75 -58.92 12.98
N ILE A 9 -12.54 -59.18 11.69
CA ILE A 9 -11.28 -58.86 11.06
C ILE A 9 -11.59 -57.91 9.88
N ASP A 10 -11.96 -56.71 10.22
CA ASP A 10 -11.71 -55.57 9.34
C ASP A 10 -11.55 -54.26 10.13
N ALA A 11 -10.88 -54.35 11.28
CA ALA A 11 -10.37 -53.16 11.94
C ALA A 11 -9.20 -52.64 11.11
N LYS A 12 -9.50 -51.70 10.22
CA LYS A 12 -8.49 -51.02 9.43
C LYS A 12 -7.39 -50.52 10.38
N GLN A 13 -6.23 -51.10 10.27
CA GLN A 13 -5.11 -50.79 11.16
C GLN A 13 -4.84 -49.29 11.08
N TYR A 14 -4.97 -48.59 12.23
CA TYR A 14 -4.79 -47.17 12.29
C TYR A 14 -3.33 -46.80 12.09
N ASP A 15 -3.02 -46.11 10.98
CA ASP A 15 -1.65 -45.73 10.61
C ASP A 15 -1.33 -44.35 11.22
N PHE A 16 -0.80 -44.36 12.43
CA PHE A 16 -0.39 -43.15 13.15
C PHE A 16 0.61 -42.28 12.37
N ALA A 17 1.49 -42.90 11.58
CA ALA A 17 2.49 -42.18 10.79
C ALA A 17 1.84 -41.39 9.65
N ARG A 18 0.82 -41.97 8.99
CA ARG A 18 0.06 -41.33 7.90
C ARG A 18 -0.77 -40.19 8.42
N ASP A 19 -1.44 -40.37 9.56
CA ASP A 19 -2.27 -39.32 10.20
C ASP A 19 -1.42 -38.15 10.71
N ARG A 20 -0.23 -38.43 11.28
CA ARG A 20 0.73 -37.42 11.69
C ARG A 20 1.20 -36.59 10.51
N ARG A 21 1.57 -37.23 9.39
CA ARG A 21 1.99 -36.54 8.16
C ARG A 21 0.86 -35.66 7.61
N ARG A 22 -0.36 -36.17 7.56
CA ARG A 22 -1.53 -35.44 7.11
C ARG A 22 -1.81 -34.20 7.99
N ARG A 23 -1.73 -34.34 9.32
CA ARG A 23 -1.89 -33.22 10.26
C ARG A 23 -0.80 -32.15 10.05
N ILE A 24 0.45 -32.56 9.88
CA ILE A 24 1.57 -31.64 9.61
C ILE A 24 1.31 -30.90 8.29
N GLN A 25 0.90 -31.58 7.23
CA GLN A 25 0.58 -30.96 5.95
C GLN A 25 -0.56 -29.94 6.06
N ILE A 26 -1.62 -30.25 6.79
CA ILE A 26 -2.75 -29.34 7.02
C ILE A 26 -2.29 -28.12 7.81
N ILE A 27 -1.53 -28.30 8.89
CA ILE A 27 -1.01 -27.21 9.71
C ILE A 27 -0.07 -26.32 8.89
N SER A 28 0.83 -26.93 8.10
CA SER A 28 1.73 -26.17 7.22
C SER A 28 0.96 -25.36 6.17
N ALA A 29 -0.06 -25.93 5.56
CA ALA A 29 -0.92 -25.23 4.60
C ALA A 29 -1.65 -24.05 5.25
N LEU A 30 -2.18 -24.23 6.47
CA LEU A 30 -2.82 -23.16 7.21
C LEU A 30 -1.84 -22.02 7.55
N ILE A 31 -0.62 -22.35 7.98
CA ILE A 31 0.41 -21.34 8.26
C ILE A 31 0.74 -20.55 6.99
N VAL A 32 0.92 -21.23 5.85
CA VAL A 32 1.20 -20.57 4.56
C VAL A 32 0.06 -19.63 4.17
N ILE A 33 -1.20 -20.06 4.31
CA ILE A 33 -2.37 -19.23 4.01
C ILE A 33 -2.42 -18.01 4.93
N LEU A 34 -2.15 -18.17 6.22
CA LEU A 34 -2.11 -17.05 7.17
C LEU A 34 -1.00 -16.05 6.85
N VAL A 35 0.20 -16.54 6.52
CA VAL A 35 1.34 -15.70 6.12
C VAL A 35 1.04 -14.94 4.83
N LEU A 36 0.51 -15.62 3.82
CA LEU A 36 0.11 -14.97 2.55
C LEU A 36 -1.01 -13.95 2.77
N GLY A 37 -2.02 -14.27 3.58
CA GLY A 37 -3.09 -13.33 3.93
C GLY A 37 -2.55 -12.10 4.65
N TRP A 38 -1.63 -12.28 5.58
CA TRP A 38 -0.97 -11.18 6.28
C TRP A 38 -0.12 -10.31 5.34
N LEU A 39 0.66 -10.92 4.44
CA LEU A 39 1.44 -10.20 3.43
C LEU A 39 0.54 -9.38 2.49
N LEU A 40 -0.54 -9.95 1.97
CA LEU A 40 -1.49 -9.24 1.12
C LEU A 40 -2.15 -8.07 1.86
N TRP A 41 -2.50 -8.28 3.13
CA TRP A 41 -3.10 -7.23 3.94
C TRP A 41 -2.12 -6.10 4.27
N SER A 42 -0.86 -6.42 4.58
CA SER A 42 0.17 -5.42 4.91
C SER A 42 0.60 -4.58 3.71
N HIS A 43 0.51 -5.13 2.48
CA HIS A 43 0.89 -4.43 1.24
C HIS A 43 -0.29 -3.84 0.46
N ARG A 44 -1.48 -3.82 1.06
CA ARG A 44 -2.70 -3.35 0.35
C ARG A 44 -2.66 -1.89 -0.12
N ASN A 45 -1.87 -1.04 0.54
CA ASN A 45 -1.70 0.38 0.20
C ASN A 45 -0.41 0.66 -0.59
N TRP A 46 0.30 -0.38 -0.99
CA TRP A 46 1.56 -0.24 -1.74
C TRP A 46 1.42 0.54 -3.06
N PRO A 47 0.34 0.42 -3.85
CA PRO A 47 0.16 1.24 -5.05
C PRO A 47 0.11 2.74 -4.74
N GLU A 48 -0.55 3.14 -3.65
CA GLU A 48 -0.67 4.52 -3.21
C GLU A 48 0.68 5.06 -2.70
N GLU A 49 1.37 4.29 -1.88
CA GLU A 49 2.72 4.63 -1.41
C GLU A 49 3.70 4.78 -2.57
N ARG A 50 3.59 3.94 -3.60
CA ARG A 50 4.44 4.03 -4.79
C ARG A 50 4.26 5.35 -5.54
N VAL A 51 3.03 5.83 -5.70
CA VAL A 51 2.75 7.11 -6.37
C VAL A 51 3.34 8.27 -5.56
N VAL A 52 3.17 8.26 -4.23
CA VAL A 52 3.76 9.27 -3.36
C VAL A 52 5.30 9.20 -3.38
N ASN A 53 5.87 8.01 -3.44
CA ASN A 53 7.32 7.85 -3.59
C ASN A 53 7.82 8.44 -4.93
N GLN A 54 7.12 8.23 -6.03
CA GLN A 54 7.46 8.84 -7.31
C GLN A 54 7.35 10.37 -7.27
N PHE A 55 6.33 10.89 -6.60
CA PHE A 55 6.14 12.31 -6.39
C PHE A 55 7.32 12.93 -5.63
N PHE A 56 7.67 12.40 -4.45
CA PHE A 56 8.80 12.93 -3.67
C PHE A 56 10.14 12.72 -4.35
N ALA A 57 10.31 11.66 -5.16
CA ALA A 57 11.51 11.47 -5.97
C ALA A 57 11.67 12.56 -7.04
N ALA A 58 10.57 13.03 -7.64
CA ALA A 58 10.59 14.15 -8.57
C ALA A 58 10.88 15.48 -7.85
N ILE A 59 10.24 15.74 -6.70
CA ILE A 59 10.50 16.91 -5.87
C ILE A 59 11.98 16.97 -5.42
N GLN A 60 12.55 15.84 -4.97
CA GLN A 60 13.96 15.75 -4.57
C GLN A 60 14.92 16.09 -5.70
N LYS A 61 14.56 15.73 -6.94
CA LYS A 61 15.32 16.10 -8.14
C LYS A 61 15.06 17.52 -8.62
N GLN A 62 14.20 18.27 -7.94
CA GLN A 62 13.71 19.59 -8.35
C GLN A 62 12.99 19.58 -9.71
N ASP A 63 12.47 18.40 -10.13
CA ASP A 63 11.65 18.26 -11.32
C ASP A 63 10.18 18.48 -10.97
N TYR A 64 9.86 19.76 -10.71
CA TYR A 64 8.52 20.17 -10.28
C TYR A 64 7.46 19.97 -11.36
N GLU A 65 7.84 19.99 -12.62
CA GLU A 65 6.90 19.76 -13.72
C GLU A 65 6.41 18.30 -13.73
N THR A 66 7.34 17.35 -13.60
CA THR A 66 7.01 15.93 -13.47
C THR A 66 6.25 15.68 -12.16
N ALA A 67 6.66 16.31 -11.06
CA ALA A 67 5.97 16.19 -9.78
C ALA A 67 4.51 16.66 -9.87
N TYR A 68 4.25 17.77 -10.55
CA TYR A 68 2.89 18.27 -10.78
C TYR A 68 2.06 17.33 -11.66
N GLY A 69 2.66 16.75 -12.70
CA GLY A 69 2.02 15.72 -13.51
C GLY A 69 1.61 14.49 -12.69
N ILE A 70 2.45 14.07 -11.74
CA ILE A 70 2.12 12.98 -10.81
C ILE A 70 1.02 13.41 -9.85
N TRP A 71 1.09 14.65 -9.32
CA TRP A 71 0.09 15.20 -8.41
C TRP A 71 -1.31 15.21 -9.02
N MET A 72 -1.42 15.64 -10.28
CA MET A 72 -2.68 15.70 -11.03
C MET A 72 -3.03 14.36 -11.72
N HIS A 73 -2.15 13.37 -11.63
CA HIS A 73 -2.24 12.13 -12.40
C HIS A 73 -2.41 12.37 -13.90
N ASP A 74 -1.72 13.38 -14.42
CA ASP A 74 -1.77 13.78 -15.82
C ASP A 74 -0.38 14.22 -16.32
N PRO A 75 0.36 13.34 -17.00
CA PRO A 75 1.67 13.69 -17.56
C PRO A 75 1.62 14.72 -18.68
N GLN A 76 0.43 14.95 -19.24
CA GLN A 76 0.22 15.89 -20.36
C GLN A 76 -0.47 17.19 -19.92
N TRP A 77 -0.47 17.52 -18.64
CA TRP A 77 -1.14 18.66 -18.05
C TRP A 77 -0.85 20.01 -18.76
N LYS A 78 0.32 20.16 -19.38
CA LYS A 78 0.72 21.35 -20.13
C LYS A 78 -0.16 21.61 -21.37
N GLN A 79 -0.82 20.58 -21.91
CA GLN A 79 -1.67 20.68 -23.10
C GLN A 79 -3.06 21.23 -22.77
N HIS A 80 -3.48 21.19 -21.50
CA HIS A 80 -4.80 21.65 -21.05
C HIS A 80 -4.73 22.26 -19.64
N PRO A 81 -3.93 23.33 -19.46
CA PRO A 81 -3.71 23.95 -18.16
C PRO A 81 -4.97 24.52 -17.53
N GLU A 82 -5.96 24.88 -18.34
CA GLU A 82 -7.27 25.38 -17.90
C GLU A 82 -8.05 24.37 -17.04
N LYS A 83 -7.83 23.08 -17.23
CA LYS A 83 -8.43 22.00 -16.43
C LYS A 83 -8.05 22.07 -14.95
N TYR A 84 -6.89 22.66 -14.66
CA TYR A 84 -6.30 22.72 -13.33
C TYR A 84 -6.25 24.15 -12.78
N SER A 85 -7.19 25.00 -13.20
CA SER A 85 -7.28 26.41 -12.79
C SER A 85 -7.48 26.60 -11.27
N GLN A 86 -8.03 25.60 -10.57
CA GLN A 86 -8.21 25.64 -9.10
C GLN A 86 -6.92 25.45 -8.32
N TYR A 87 -5.94 24.74 -8.88
CA TYR A 87 -4.62 24.56 -8.30
C TYR A 87 -3.58 24.53 -9.42
N PRO A 88 -3.24 25.68 -9.98
CA PRO A 88 -2.33 25.78 -11.12
C PRO A 88 -0.88 25.51 -10.73
N PHE A 89 -0.04 25.25 -11.72
CA PHE A 89 1.37 24.88 -11.49
C PHE A 89 2.17 25.91 -10.67
N ASN A 90 1.89 27.20 -10.82
CA ASN A 90 2.58 28.25 -10.04
C ASN A 90 2.24 28.18 -8.54
N GLU A 91 1.02 27.82 -8.16
CA GLU A 91 0.65 27.57 -6.77
C GLU A 91 1.28 26.30 -6.24
N PHE A 92 1.24 25.23 -7.01
CA PHE A 92 1.95 23.99 -6.70
C PHE A 92 3.45 24.24 -6.47
N HIS A 93 4.10 24.99 -7.35
CA HIS A 93 5.54 25.30 -7.22
C HIS A 93 5.82 26.20 -6.01
N ARG A 94 4.91 27.09 -5.64
CA ARG A 94 5.01 27.87 -4.40
C ARG A 94 4.95 26.96 -3.17
N ASP A 95 4.05 25.97 -3.16
CA ASP A 95 3.79 25.13 -1.99
C ASP A 95 4.83 24.02 -1.82
N TRP A 96 5.28 23.43 -2.93
CA TRP A 96 6.22 22.28 -2.94
C TRP A 96 7.64 22.65 -3.39
N GLY A 97 7.86 23.86 -3.84
CA GLY A 97 9.17 24.35 -4.24
C GLY A 97 10.04 24.77 -3.05
N PRO A 98 11.25 25.30 -3.31
CA PRO A 98 12.21 25.67 -2.27
C PRO A 98 11.71 26.70 -1.26
N GLY A 99 10.72 27.51 -1.64
CA GLY A 99 10.08 28.52 -0.78
C GLY A 99 8.86 28.02 -0.02
N GLY A 100 8.44 26.77 -0.25
CA GLY A 100 7.28 26.19 0.40
C GLY A 100 7.57 25.65 1.79
N GLU A 101 6.55 25.05 2.40
CA GLU A 101 6.59 24.55 3.79
C GLU A 101 7.74 23.57 4.04
N TRP A 102 7.99 22.68 3.07
CA TRP A 102 9.02 21.65 3.20
C TRP A 102 10.41 22.14 2.76
N GLY A 103 10.49 23.29 2.10
CA GLY A 103 11.72 23.85 1.56
C GLY A 103 12.34 22.94 0.50
N LEU A 104 13.65 23.00 0.34
CA LEU A 104 14.36 22.09 -0.55
C LEU A 104 14.37 20.68 0.04
N VAL A 105 13.72 19.74 -0.64
CA VAL A 105 13.70 18.33 -0.22
C VAL A 105 15.01 17.65 -0.60
N LYS A 106 15.85 17.39 0.41
CA LYS A 106 17.13 16.69 0.27
C LYS A 106 17.02 15.20 0.51
N SER A 107 16.16 14.82 1.45
CA SER A 107 15.87 13.43 1.78
C SER A 107 14.39 13.25 2.08
N TYR A 108 13.85 12.06 1.81
CA TYR A 108 12.51 11.70 2.22
C TYR A 108 12.42 10.19 2.47
N LYS A 109 11.45 9.79 3.29
CA LYS A 109 11.15 8.40 3.60
C LYS A 109 9.66 8.24 3.82
N ILE A 110 9.05 7.26 3.15
CA ILE A 110 7.67 6.87 3.47
C ILE A 110 7.66 6.31 4.91
N TYR A 111 6.88 6.93 5.77
CA TYR A 111 6.71 6.51 7.16
C TYR A 111 5.65 5.44 7.28
N GLY A 112 4.54 5.60 6.58
CA GLY A 112 3.44 4.67 6.55
C GLY A 112 2.24 5.19 5.79
N SER A 113 1.20 4.37 5.72
CA SER A 113 -0.04 4.73 5.07
C SER A 113 -1.24 4.22 5.88
N ALA A 114 -2.31 4.99 5.89
CA ALA A 114 -3.53 4.63 6.60
C ALA A 114 -4.78 5.00 5.78
N THR A 115 -5.77 4.13 5.83
CA THR A 115 -7.13 4.47 5.41
C THR A 115 -7.84 5.07 6.60
N PRO A 116 -8.49 6.25 6.48
CA PRO A 116 -9.20 6.89 7.58
C PRO A 116 -10.28 5.98 8.19
N LYS A 117 -10.53 6.14 9.49
CA LYS A 117 -11.62 5.45 10.19
C LYS A 117 -12.96 5.84 9.57
N GLY A 118 -13.78 4.85 9.27
CA GLY A 118 -15.08 5.09 8.61
C GLY A 118 -15.08 4.81 7.11
N GLY A 119 -13.94 4.40 6.57
CA GLY A 119 -13.76 4.20 5.15
C GLY A 119 -13.56 5.53 4.39
N GLY A 120 -12.94 5.46 3.27
CA GLY A 120 -12.69 6.65 2.45
C GLY A 120 -12.32 6.24 1.04
N SER A 121 -12.49 7.18 0.13
CA SER A 121 -12.12 7.00 -1.28
C SER A 121 -10.60 6.99 -1.51
N GLY A 122 -9.80 7.25 -0.45
CA GLY A 122 -8.36 7.36 -0.55
C GLY A 122 -7.60 6.84 0.67
N VAL A 123 -6.31 7.10 0.65
CA VAL A 123 -5.33 6.71 1.67
C VAL A 123 -4.50 7.95 2.02
N VAL A 124 -4.24 8.17 3.29
CA VAL A 124 -3.23 9.13 3.74
C VAL A 124 -1.88 8.43 3.76
N VAL A 125 -0.91 8.99 3.08
CA VAL A 125 0.48 8.53 3.13
C VAL A 125 1.29 9.58 3.88
N GLU A 126 1.98 9.15 4.93
CA GLU A 126 2.86 10.00 5.73
C GLU A 126 4.31 9.84 5.26
N VAL A 127 4.98 10.96 5.10
CA VAL A 127 6.36 11.02 4.60
C VAL A 127 7.20 11.88 5.53
N ILE A 128 8.31 11.34 6.00
CA ILE A 128 9.35 12.10 6.69
C ILE A 128 10.15 12.84 5.63
N VAL A 129 10.24 14.16 5.73
CA VAL A 129 10.97 15.02 4.81
C VAL A 129 12.13 15.68 5.56
N ASN A 130 13.35 15.56 5.02
CA ASN A 130 14.56 16.16 5.61
C ASN A 130 14.78 15.80 7.09
N ASP A 131 14.40 14.58 7.48
CA ASP A 131 14.48 14.06 8.86
C ASP A 131 13.74 14.93 9.90
N ARG A 132 12.72 15.69 9.47
CA ARG A 132 11.88 16.48 10.37
C ARG A 132 11.00 15.59 11.23
N ALA A 133 10.70 16.06 12.45
CA ALA A 133 9.72 15.38 13.33
C ALA A 133 8.27 15.48 12.81
N GLU A 134 7.99 16.53 12.04
CA GLU A 134 6.71 16.72 11.37
C GLU A 134 6.72 15.97 10.04
N HIS A 135 5.64 15.23 9.79
CA HIS A 135 5.50 14.43 8.58
C HIS A 135 4.60 15.14 7.56
N ALA A 136 5.03 15.12 6.31
CA ALA A 136 4.17 15.51 5.20
C ALA A 136 3.06 14.47 5.04
N ARG A 137 1.81 14.92 4.96
CA ARG A 137 0.64 14.06 4.77
C ARG A 137 0.04 14.30 3.41
N VAL A 138 0.07 13.29 2.57
CA VAL A 138 -0.48 13.34 1.22
C VAL A 138 -1.67 12.40 1.14
N TRP A 139 -2.80 12.92 0.67
CA TRP A 139 -3.96 12.12 0.33
C TRP A 139 -3.80 11.54 -1.06
N VAL A 140 -4.03 10.25 -1.22
CA VAL A 140 -4.03 9.56 -2.50
C VAL A 140 -5.42 9.00 -2.76
N GLN A 141 -6.07 9.46 -3.81
CA GLN A 141 -7.34 8.92 -4.25
C GLN A 141 -7.15 7.51 -4.82
N LYS A 142 -7.91 6.53 -4.32
CA LYS A 142 -7.75 5.13 -4.77
C LYS A 142 -8.18 4.92 -6.22
N ALA A 143 -9.19 5.65 -6.67
CA ALA A 143 -9.79 5.45 -7.99
C ALA A 143 -8.85 5.84 -9.13
N ASP A 144 -8.20 6.98 -9.04
CA ASP A 144 -7.41 7.58 -10.14
C ASP A 144 -5.98 7.93 -9.74
N LYS A 145 -5.59 7.66 -8.48
CA LYS A 145 -4.25 7.96 -7.94
C LYS A 145 -3.86 9.45 -7.95
N THR A 146 -4.83 10.34 -8.09
CA THR A 146 -4.61 11.79 -7.89
C THR A 146 -4.15 12.05 -6.46
N LEU A 147 -3.21 12.99 -6.32
CA LEU A 147 -2.72 13.44 -5.03
C LEU A 147 -3.42 14.74 -4.61
N SER A 148 -3.57 14.92 -3.32
CA SER A 148 -4.01 16.18 -2.73
C SER A 148 -3.48 16.34 -1.31
N PHE A 149 -3.64 17.52 -0.74
CA PHE A 149 -3.34 17.72 0.68
C PHE A 149 -4.28 16.87 1.54
N SER A 150 -3.73 16.31 2.61
CA SER A 150 -4.55 15.53 3.52
C SER A 150 -5.53 16.43 4.28
N PRO A 151 -6.81 16.07 4.33
CA PRO A 151 -7.79 16.79 5.13
C PRO A 151 -7.73 16.43 6.62
N PHE A 152 -6.76 15.54 7.04
CA PHE A 152 -6.64 15.00 8.40
C PHE A 152 -5.28 15.29 9.03
#